data_07da49c96b3ae293d72141e1fade235d
#
_entry.id   07da49c96b3ae293d72141e1fade235d
#
_cell.length_a   1.000
_cell.length_b   1.000
_cell.length_c   1.000
_cell.angle_alpha   90.00
_cell.angle_beta   90.00
_cell.angle_gamma   90.00
#
_symmetry.space_group_name_H-M   'P 1'
#
loop_
_entity.id
_entity.type
_entity.pdbx_description
1 polymer ?
#
loop_
_entity_poly.entity_id
_entity_poly.type
_entity_poly.pdbx_seq_one_letter_code
_entity_poly.pdbx_strand_id
1 'polypeptide(L)'
;IGTRFAIKSALGILGLSLCLGFVQFPDVTPDKLLTAVLGGLFIGAGIGLAIRGGSVLDGTEIAALLISRRSYLVNVSDVILILNVFVFSTAAMFLGVESAMYSILTYVAATKSIDFLLHGFEEYTALTIISPRGPEIREAITKQLQRGVTVIRGSGGMGTSGEVDDDREILYCVVTRLEIGAVKAA
;
A
#
# COMPACT_ATOMS: atom_id res chain seq x y z
N ILE A 1 3.31 -20.57 -3.32
CA ILE A 1 2.10 -20.45 -2.48
C ILE A 1 2.10 -21.68 -1.58
N GLY A 2 2.23 -21.50 -0.26
CA GLY A 2 2.31 -22.62 0.70
C GLY A 2 0.93 -23.22 0.99
N THR A 3 0.88 -24.50 1.36
CA THR A 3 -0.37 -25.20 1.71
C THR A 3 -1.14 -24.51 2.84
N ARG A 4 -0.44 -23.91 3.81
CA ARG A 4 -1.06 -23.13 4.90
C ARG A 4 -1.84 -21.91 4.42
N PHE A 5 -1.32 -21.20 3.42
CA PHE A 5 -1.99 -20.08 2.78
C PHE A 5 -3.27 -20.54 2.05
N ALA A 6 -3.18 -21.61 1.25
CA ALA A 6 -4.31 -22.16 0.55
C ALA A 6 -5.45 -22.60 1.48
N ILE A 7 -5.11 -23.26 2.60
CA ILE A 7 -6.09 -23.68 3.61
C ILE A 7 -6.78 -22.47 4.25
N LYS A 8 -6.01 -21.45 4.67
CA LYS A 8 -6.57 -20.25 5.27
C LYS A 8 -7.49 -19.50 4.32
N SER A 9 -7.09 -19.35 3.05
CA SER A 9 -7.91 -18.69 2.03
C SER A 9 -9.18 -19.50 1.75
N ALA A 10 -9.11 -20.83 1.66
CA ALA A 10 -10.28 -21.68 1.50
C ALA A 10 -11.25 -21.56 2.68
N LEU A 11 -10.74 -21.56 3.92
CA LEU A 11 -11.55 -21.33 5.10
C LEU A 11 -12.19 -19.93 5.14
N GLY A 12 -11.46 -18.91 4.72
CA GLY A 12 -11.99 -17.53 4.61
C GLY A 12 -13.12 -17.43 3.60
N ILE A 13 -12.95 -18.02 2.42
CA ILE A 13 -13.98 -18.04 1.37
C ILE A 13 -15.20 -18.84 1.81
N LEU A 14 -15.00 -20.01 2.46
CA LEU A 14 -16.11 -20.80 3.01
C LEU A 14 -16.86 -20.03 4.09
N GLY A 15 -16.15 -19.36 5.00
CA GLY A 15 -16.76 -18.52 6.04
C GLY A 15 -17.59 -17.39 5.45
N LEU A 16 -17.04 -16.68 4.46
CA LEU A 16 -17.76 -15.62 3.74
C LEU A 16 -19.02 -16.17 3.06
N SER A 17 -18.90 -17.29 2.35
CA SER A 17 -20.03 -17.91 1.65
C SER A 17 -21.15 -18.34 2.62
N LEU A 18 -20.79 -18.90 3.77
CA LEU A 18 -21.75 -19.26 4.80
C LEU A 18 -22.43 -18.03 5.40
N CYS A 19 -21.67 -16.97 5.73
CA CYS A 19 -22.25 -15.73 6.24
C CYS A 19 -23.23 -15.11 5.24
N LEU A 20 -22.86 -15.03 3.97
CA LEU A 20 -23.74 -14.49 2.94
C LEU A 20 -24.97 -15.36 2.66
N GLY A 21 -24.86 -16.68 2.85
CA GLY A 21 -25.99 -17.59 2.63
C GLY A 21 -26.99 -17.66 3.79
N PHE A 22 -26.53 -17.49 5.03
CA PHE A 22 -27.36 -17.69 6.21
C PHE A 22 -27.75 -16.40 6.94
N VAL A 23 -26.95 -15.32 6.79
CA VAL A 23 -27.23 -14.04 7.46
C VAL A 23 -28.02 -13.14 6.54
N GLN A 24 -29.24 -12.78 6.96
CA GLN A 24 -30.03 -11.76 6.29
C GLN A 24 -29.64 -10.39 6.84
N PHE A 25 -29.06 -9.56 5.96
CA PHE A 25 -28.69 -8.20 6.32
C PHE A 25 -29.85 -7.27 6.02
N PRO A 26 -30.31 -6.45 7.00
CA PRO A 26 -31.37 -5.46 6.76
C PRO A 26 -30.82 -4.32 5.91
N ASP A 27 -31.67 -3.73 5.09
CA ASP A 27 -31.37 -2.49 4.38
C ASP A 27 -31.23 -1.34 5.38
N VAL A 28 -30.01 -0.84 5.56
CA VAL A 28 -29.72 0.20 6.57
C VAL A 28 -30.11 1.59 6.06
N THR A 29 -29.93 1.85 4.76
CA THR A 29 -30.22 3.16 4.17
C THR A 29 -30.53 3.04 2.68
N PRO A 30 -31.49 3.84 2.17
CA PRO A 30 -31.75 3.92 0.73
C PRO A 30 -30.74 4.80 -0.03
N ASP A 31 -29.84 5.50 0.70
CA ASP A 31 -28.84 6.39 0.08
C ASP A 31 -27.70 5.57 -0.54
N LYS A 32 -27.64 5.58 -1.87
CA LYS A 32 -26.63 4.86 -2.64
C LYS A 32 -25.20 5.35 -2.35
N LEU A 33 -25.04 6.67 -2.12
CA LEU A 33 -23.71 7.25 -1.83
C LEU A 33 -23.19 6.74 -0.49
N LEU A 34 -24.04 6.80 0.53
CA LEU A 34 -23.70 6.33 1.87
C LEU A 34 -23.40 4.83 1.86
N THR A 35 -24.22 4.05 1.15
CA THR A 35 -24.01 2.60 0.97
C THR A 35 -22.71 2.30 0.25
N ALA A 36 -22.36 3.06 -0.80
CA ALA A 36 -21.10 2.87 -1.54
C ALA A 36 -19.87 3.13 -0.65
N VAL A 37 -19.89 4.23 0.12
CA VAL A 37 -18.75 4.60 0.98
C VAL A 37 -18.62 3.65 2.17
N LEU A 38 -19.68 3.45 2.94
CA LEU A 38 -19.65 2.58 4.12
C LEU A 38 -19.46 1.12 3.73
N GLY A 39 -20.13 0.65 2.70
CA GLY A 39 -19.95 -0.69 2.17
C GLY A 39 -18.50 -0.93 1.75
N GLY A 40 -17.90 0.02 1.03
CA GLY A 40 -16.48 -0.02 0.67
C GLY A 40 -15.56 -0.08 1.88
N LEU A 41 -15.79 0.75 2.90
CA LEU A 41 -15.00 0.73 4.14
C LEU A 41 -15.08 -0.63 4.85
N PHE A 42 -16.27 -1.20 5.00
CA PHE A 42 -16.45 -2.51 5.66
C PHE A 42 -15.86 -3.66 4.85
N ILE A 43 -16.07 -3.67 3.53
CA ILE A 43 -15.45 -4.67 2.64
C ILE A 43 -13.93 -4.57 2.73
N GLY A 44 -13.37 -3.35 2.62
CA GLY A 44 -11.93 -3.13 2.71
C GLY A 44 -11.36 -3.53 4.08
N ALA A 45 -12.10 -3.26 5.17
CA ALA A 45 -11.74 -3.70 6.50
C ALA A 45 -11.69 -5.24 6.60
N GLY A 46 -12.70 -5.93 6.07
CA GLY A 46 -12.73 -7.40 6.04
C GLY A 46 -11.56 -7.99 5.25
N ILE A 47 -11.30 -7.46 4.06
CA ILE A 47 -10.17 -7.88 3.21
C ILE A 47 -8.84 -7.61 3.91
N GLY A 48 -8.65 -6.41 4.47
CA GLY A 48 -7.42 -6.04 5.18
C GLY A 48 -7.13 -6.96 6.38
N LEU A 49 -8.15 -7.33 7.16
CA LEU A 49 -8.03 -8.30 8.25
C LEU A 49 -7.69 -9.70 7.74
N ALA A 50 -8.28 -10.13 6.62
CA ALA A 50 -7.99 -11.41 6.00
C ALA A 50 -6.52 -11.49 5.54
N ILE A 51 -6.01 -10.44 4.91
CA ILE A 51 -4.62 -10.33 4.46
C ILE A 51 -3.67 -10.36 5.67
N ARG A 52 -3.97 -9.63 6.75
CA ARG A 52 -3.19 -9.71 8.00
C ARG A 52 -3.20 -11.10 8.62
N GLY A 53 -4.30 -11.83 8.46
CA GLY A 53 -4.42 -13.24 8.87
C GLY A 53 -3.62 -14.22 7.97
N GLY A 54 -3.07 -13.73 6.86
CA GLY A 54 -2.32 -14.52 5.87
C GLY A 54 -3.23 -15.32 4.95
N SER A 55 -4.40 -14.78 4.63
CA SER A 55 -5.34 -15.31 3.63
C SER A 55 -5.67 -14.24 2.58
N VAL A 56 -6.13 -14.68 1.42
CA VAL A 56 -6.65 -13.82 0.35
C VAL A 56 -8.07 -14.27 0.04
N LEU A 57 -8.97 -13.33 -0.08
CA LEU A 57 -10.38 -13.58 -0.36
C LEU A 57 -10.73 -13.39 -1.85
N ASP A 58 -9.87 -12.69 -2.59
CA ASP A 58 -10.11 -12.34 -3.99
C ASP A 58 -9.13 -13.05 -4.94
N GLY A 59 -9.68 -13.62 -6.02
CA GLY A 59 -8.92 -14.26 -7.09
C GLY A 59 -8.15 -13.26 -7.96
N THR A 60 -8.57 -12.00 -8.02
CA THR A 60 -7.90 -10.96 -8.81
C THR A 60 -6.49 -10.65 -8.29
N GLU A 61 -6.29 -10.62 -6.97
CA GLU A 61 -4.98 -10.45 -6.35
C GLU A 61 -4.05 -11.63 -6.67
N ILE A 62 -4.59 -12.87 -6.63
CA ILE A 62 -3.83 -14.06 -6.99
C ILE A 62 -3.44 -14.03 -8.46
N ALA A 63 -4.36 -13.65 -9.35
CA ALA A 63 -4.11 -13.50 -10.78
C ALA A 63 -3.05 -12.42 -11.05
N ALA A 64 -3.18 -11.26 -10.41
CA ALA A 64 -2.21 -10.17 -10.54
C ALA A 64 -0.81 -10.59 -10.07
N LEU A 65 -0.71 -11.31 -8.95
CA LEU A 65 0.56 -11.84 -8.44
C LEU A 65 1.19 -12.86 -9.41
N LEU A 66 0.39 -13.73 -10.03
CA LEU A 66 0.87 -14.71 -10.99
C LEU A 66 1.36 -14.05 -12.29
N ILE A 67 0.65 -13.04 -12.78
CA ILE A 67 1.01 -12.28 -13.97
C ILE A 67 2.30 -11.48 -13.74
N SER A 68 2.39 -10.75 -12.61
CA SER A 68 3.56 -9.94 -12.30
C SER A 68 4.83 -10.78 -12.09
N ARG A 69 4.72 -12.00 -11.56
CA ARG A 69 5.87 -12.92 -11.45
C ARG A 69 6.42 -13.38 -12.79
N ARG A 70 5.62 -13.34 -13.84
CA ARG A 70 6.03 -13.77 -15.19
C ARG A 70 6.61 -12.63 -16.03
N SER A 71 6.41 -11.38 -15.63
CA SER A 71 6.87 -10.20 -16.37
C SER A 71 7.60 -9.25 -15.42
N TYR A 72 8.86 -8.94 -15.71
CA TYR A 72 9.65 -7.94 -14.98
C TYR A 72 9.18 -6.50 -15.20
N LEU A 73 8.31 -6.27 -16.20
CA LEU A 73 7.89 -4.94 -16.61
C LEU A 73 6.56 -4.48 -15.98
N VAL A 74 5.82 -5.39 -15.35
CA VAL A 74 4.46 -5.10 -14.86
C VAL A 74 4.37 -5.40 -13.38
N ASN A 75 4.07 -4.38 -12.59
CA ASN A 75 3.84 -4.51 -11.15
C ASN A 75 2.44 -5.10 -10.87
N VAL A 76 2.29 -5.72 -9.69
CA VAL A 76 0.98 -6.25 -9.23
C VAL A 76 -0.09 -5.16 -9.28
N SER A 77 0.25 -3.94 -8.84
CA SER A 77 -0.66 -2.80 -8.82
C SER A 77 -1.14 -2.40 -10.21
N ASP A 78 -0.27 -2.47 -11.22
CA ASP A 78 -0.61 -2.12 -12.60
C ASP A 78 -1.61 -3.13 -13.19
N VAL A 79 -1.42 -4.42 -12.90
CA VAL A 79 -2.37 -5.48 -13.32
C VAL A 79 -3.73 -5.28 -12.70
N ILE A 80 -3.77 -5.01 -11.39
CA ILE A 80 -5.03 -4.75 -10.67
C ILE A 80 -5.71 -3.50 -11.24
N LEU A 81 -4.97 -2.44 -11.51
CA LEU A 81 -5.50 -1.21 -12.10
C LEU A 81 -6.14 -1.46 -13.47
N ILE A 82 -5.45 -2.19 -14.36
CA ILE A 82 -5.95 -2.53 -15.70
C ILE A 82 -7.22 -3.36 -15.60
N LEU A 83 -7.24 -4.38 -14.73
CA LEU A 83 -8.41 -5.21 -14.49
C LEU A 83 -9.60 -4.37 -14.00
N ASN A 84 -9.38 -3.46 -13.06
CA ASN A 84 -10.43 -2.60 -12.54
C ASN A 84 -10.96 -1.61 -13.59
N VAL A 85 -10.08 -1.01 -14.40
CA VAL A 85 -10.51 -0.16 -15.51
C VAL A 85 -11.40 -0.93 -16.47
N PHE A 86 -11.04 -2.16 -16.81
CA PHE A 86 -11.86 -3.03 -17.67
C PHE A 86 -13.21 -3.35 -17.05
N VAL A 87 -13.24 -3.75 -15.76
CA VAL A 87 -14.48 -4.06 -15.02
C VAL A 87 -15.39 -2.85 -14.94
N PHE A 88 -14.88 -1.67 -14.56
CA PHE A 88 -15.69 -0.46 -14.43
C PHE A 88 -16.17 0.07 -15.78
N SER A 89 -15.37 -0.06 -16.85
CA SER A 89 -15.80 0.29 -18.20
C SER A 89 -16.95 -0.62 -18.68
N THR A 90 -16.84 -1.91 -18.40
CA THR A 90 -17.90 -2.88 -18.71
C THR A 90 -19.17 -2.58 -17.90
N ALA A 91 -19.02 -2.28 -16.60
CA ALA A 91 -20.13 -1.87 -15.74
C ALA A 91 -20.81 -0.60 -16.26
N ALA A 92 -20.05 0.40 -16.72
CA ALA A 92 -20.62 1.62 -17.30
C ALA A 92 -21.47 1.35 -18.55
N MET A 93 -21.04 0.41 -19.38
CA MET A 93 -21.77 0.05 -20.60
C MET A 93 -23.08 -0.71 -20.33
N PHE A 94 -23.09 -1.62 -19.36
CA PHE A 94 -24.25 -2.48 -19.09
C PHE A 94 -25.18 -1.98 -18.00
N LEU A 95 -24.63 -1.33 -16.96
CA LEU A 95 -25.37 -0.88 -15.77
C LEU A 95 -25.57 0.63 -15.73
N GLY A 96 -24.98 1.36 -16.66
CA GLY A 96 -25.02 2.81 -16.73
C GLY A 96 -23.88 3.49 -15.95
N VAL A 97 -23.61 4.74 -16.33
CA VAL A 97 -22.50 5.54 -15.81
C VAL A 97 -22.64 5.80 -14.31
N GLU A 98 -23.86 6.01 -13.81
CA GLU A 98 -24.12 6.24 -12.39
C GLU A 98 -23.66 5.05 -11.53
N SER A 99 -24.03 3.84 -11.93
CA SER A 99 -23.62 2.61 -11.23
C SER A 99 -22.10 2.40 -11.25
N ALA A 100 -21.44 2.72 -12.35
CA ALA A 100 -19.99 2.66 -12.46
C ALA A 100 -19.31 3.67 -11.52
N MET A 101 -19.84 4.88 -11.39
CA MET A 101 -19.31 5.89 -10.45
C MET A 101 -19.41 5.43 -8.99
N TYR A 102 -20.55 4.84 -8.59
CA TYR A 102 -20.66 4.27 -7.23
C TYR A 102 -19.72 3.09 -7.03
N SER A 103 -19.51 2.26 -8.04
CA SER A 103 -18.54 1.15 -7.97
C SER A 103 -17.10 1.65 -7.78
N ILE A 104 -16.71 2.70 -8.50
CA ILE A 104 -15.39 3.34 -8.33
C ILE A 104 -15.25 3.92 -6.92
N LEU A 105 -16.28 4.59 -6.41
CA LEU A 105 -16.27 5.15 -5.07
C LEU A 105 -16.13 4.07 -4.00
N THR A 106 -16.88 2.97 -4.13
CA THR A 106 -16.78 1.80 -3.25
C THR A 106 -15.36 1.21 -3.28
N TYR A 107 -14.78 1.09 -4.47
CA TYR A 107 -13.42 0.58 -4.64
C TYR A 107 -12.37 1.48 -3.96
N VAL A 108 -12.48 2.80 -4.14
CA VAL A 108 -11.57 3.76 -3.49
C VAL A 108 -11.69 3.69 -1.97
N ALA A 109 -12.92 3.64 -1.44
CA ALA A 109 -13.16 3.50 0.00
C ALA A 109 -12.58 2.19 0.54
N ALA A 110 -12.78 1.07 -0.17
CA ALA A 110 -12.25 -0.24 0.20
C ALA A 110 -10.71 -0.25 0.20
N THR A 111 -10.08 0.28 -0.86
CA THR A 111 -8.63 0.34 -0.97
C THR A 111 -8.01 1.16 0.16
N LYS A 112 -8.59 2.32 0.48
CA LYS A 112 -8.11 3.15 1.60
C LYS A 112 -8.28 2.47 2.95
N SER A 113 -9.36 1.70 3.14
CA SER A 113 -9.57 0.90 4.34
C SER A 113 -8.56 -0.23 4.48
N ILE A 114 -8.23 -0.92 3.37
CA ILE A 114 -7.20 -1.95 3.33
C ILE A 114 -5.84 -1.35 3.68
N ASP A 115 -5.45 -0.26 3.01
CA ASP A 115 -4.18 0.43 3.25
C ASP A 115 -4.02 0.82 4.73
N PHE A 116 -5.08 1.40 5.29
CA PHE A 116 -5.12 1.78 6.70
C PHE A 116 -4.92 0.59 7.65
N LEU A 117 -5.58 -0.52 7.37
CA LEU A 117 -5.44 -1.72 8.21
C LEU A 117 -4.09 -2.42 8.06
N LEU A 118 -3.48 -2.38 6.87
CA LEU A 118 -2.19 -3.01 6.62
C LEU A 118 -1.02 -2.20 7.16
N HIS A 119 -1.02 -0.90 6.92
CA HIS A 119 0.11 -0.01 7.19
C HIS A 119 -0.10 0.91 8.41
N GLY A 120 -1.37 1.11 8.84
CA GLY A 120 -1.72 2.04 9.90
C GLY A 120 -1.63 3.50 9.48
N PHE A 121 -1.57 4.41 10.46
CA PHE A 121 -1.39 5.85 10.24
C PHE A 121 0.08 6.27 10.09
N GLU A 122 1.00 5.47 10.63
CA GLU A 122 2.43 5.82 10.67
C GLU A 122 3.19 5.06 9.57
N GLU A 123 3.41 5.72 8.44
CA GLU A 123 4.39 5.27 7.44
C GLU A 123 5.76 5.81 7.83
N TYR A 124 6.63 4.93 8.30
CA TYR A 124 8.04 5.24 8.48
C TYR A 124 8.79 5.05 7.18
N THR A 125 9.58 6.06 6.82
CA THR A 125 10.44 6.02 5.64
C THR A 125 11.88 6.08 6.09
N ALA A 126 12.68 5.15 5.63
CA ALA A 126 14.12 5.18 5.80
C ALA A 126 14.73 6.09 4.73
N LEU A 127 15.45 7.11 5.15
CA LEU A 127 16.20 7.99 4.28
C LEU A 127 17.69 7.66 4.38
N THR A 128 18.29 7.42 3.23
CA THR A 128 19.75 7.31 3.10
C THR A 128 20.26 8.58 2.44
N ILE A 129 21.09 9.34 3.14
CA ILE A 129 21.61 10.61 2.66
C ILE A 129 23.11 10.46 2.46
N ILE A 130 23.57 10.72 1.26
CA ILE A 130 24.98 10.71 0.88
C ILE A 130 25.33 12.11 0.41
N SER A 131 26.12 12.83 1.18
CA SER A 131 26.47 14.22 0.88
C SER A 131 27.88 14.54 1.40
N PRO A 132 28.65 15.39 0.71
CA PRO A 132 29.91 15.91 1.24
C PRO A 132 29.70 16.77 2.50
N ARG A 133 28.48 17.27 2.73
CA ARG A 133 28.07 18.01 3.96
C ARG A 133 27.42 17.12 5.00
N GLY A 134 27.78 15.84 5.06
CA GLY A 134 27.21 14.88 6.01
C GLY A 134 27.15 15.38 7.46
N PRO A 135 28.24 15.90 8.03
CA PRO A 135 28.28 16.42 9.41
C PRO A 135 27.28 17.54 9.67
N GLU A 136 27.13 18.50 8.75
CA GLU A 136 26.19 19.62 8.86
C GLU A 136 24.74 19.13 8.84
N ILE A 137 24.42 18.25 7.90
CA ILE A 137 23.08 17.65 7.75
C ILE A 137 22.73 16.82 8.99
N ARG A 138 23.68 16.05 9.50
CA ARG A 138 23.51 15.26 10.74
C ARG A 138 23.16 16.19 11.92
N GLU A 139 23.87 17.29 12.06
CA GLU A 139 23.64 18.25 13.13
C GLU A 139 22.26 18.92 13.00
N ALA A 140 21.87 19.30 11.79
CA ALA A 140 20.55 19.85 11.50
C ALA A 140 19.43 18.86 11.85
N ILE A 141 19.52 17.61 11.39
CA ILE A 141 18.52 16.58 11.69
C ILE A 141 18.45 16.31 13.20
N THR A 142 19.59 16.21 13.87
CA THR A 142 19.63 15.86 15.28
C THR A 142 19.16 17.03 16.18
N LYS A 143 19.58 18.27 15.88
CA LYS A 143 19.26 19.44 16.71
C LYS A 143 17.91 20.08 16.38
N GLN A 144 17.58 20.20 15.09
CA GLN A 144 16.36 20.90 14.66
C GLN A 144 15.15 19.96 14.62
N LEU A 145 15.33 18.72 14.11
CA LEU A 145 14.24 17.76 13.98
C LEU A 145 14.16 16.79 15.15
N GLN A 146 15.15 16.79 16.06
CA GLN A 146 15.25 15.89 17.22
C GLN A 146 15.07 14.41 16.84
N ARG A 147 15.61 14.01 15.67
CA ARG A 147 15.55 12.65 15.16
C ARG A 147 16.92 11.98 15.23
N GLY A 148 16.89 10.66 15.50
CA GLY A 148 18.09 9.84 15.50
C GLY A 148 18.65 9.66 14.09
N VAL A 149 19.98 9.80 13.96
CA VAL A 149 20.71 9.55 12.71
C VAL A 149 21.78 8.50 12.99
N THR A 150 21.78 7.45 12.20
CA THR A 150 22.86 6.45 12.20
C THR A 150 23.88 6.83 11.14
N VAL A 151 25.14 6.95 11.54
CA VAL A 151 26.23 7.24 10.61
C VAL A 151 26.88 5.92 10.20
N ILE A 152 26.92 5.67 8.90
CA ILE A 152 27.59 4.52 8.31
C ILE A 152 28.81 5.07 7.56
N ARG A 153 29.99 4.60 7.88
CA ARG A 153 31.21 4.95 7.14
C ARG A 153 31.34 4.07 5.92
N GLY A 154 31.44 4.70 4.76
CA GLY A 154 31.62 4.04 3.48
C GLY A 154 32.97 4.44 2.90
N SER A 155 33.69 3.47 2.32
CA SER A 155 34.90 3.72 1.58
C SER A 155 34.71 3.28 0.13
N GLY A 156 35.33 4.01 -0.79
CA GLY A 156 35.31 3.70 -2.20
C GLY A 156 34.11 4.28 -2.97
N GLY A 157 34.32 4.47 -4.22
CA GLY A 157 33.34 5.04 -5.16
C GLY A 157 33.95 6.21 -5.91
N MET A 158 33.68 6.26 -7.21
CA MET A 158 34.12 7.36 -8.08
C MET A 158 32.99 8.41 -8.09
N GLY A 159 33.24 9.60 -7.53
CA GLY A 159 32.35 10.74 -7.68
C GLY A 159 32.46 11.34 -9.07
N THR A 160 31.51 12.26 -9.41
CA THR A 160 31.48 12.98 -10.69
C THR A 160 32.78 13.81 -10.93
N SER A 161 33.50 14.15 -9.86
CA SER A 161 34.80 14.85 -9.90
C SER A 161 36.01 13.95 -10.15
N GLY A 162 35.83 12.62 -10.22
CA GLY A 162 36.94 11.67 -10.42
C GLY A 162 37.79 11.42 -9.18
N GLU A 163 37.52 12.07 -8.06
CA GLU A 163 38.21 11.85 -6.79
C GLU A 163 37.59 10.65 -6.04
N VAL A 164 38.46 9.77 -5.57
CA VAL A 164 38.08 8.68 -4.67
C VAL A 164 38.05 9.25 -3.26
N ASP A 165 36.86 9.37 -2.70
CA ASP A 165 36.68 9.81 -1.32
C ASP A 165 36.66 8.58 -0.43
N ASP A 166 37.76 8.38 0.31
CA ASP A 166 37.98 7.18 1.12
C ASP A 166 37.17 7.17 2.43
N ASP A 167 36.56 8.27 2.85
CA ASP A 167 35.83 8.35 4.13
C ASP A 167 34.54 9.16 4.01
N ARG A 168 33.52 8.55 3.38
CA ARG A 168 32.18 9.17 3.25
C ARG A 168 31.28 8.77 4.40
N GLU A 169 30.68 9.77 5.04
CA GLU A 169 29.58 9.55 5.96
C GLU A 169 28.27 9.35 5.17
N ILE A 170 27.67 8.19 5.33
CA ILE A 170 26.32 7.88 4.86
C ILE A 170 25.39 8.02 6.06
N LEU A 171 24.46 8.95 6.00
CA LEU A 171 23.48 9.16 7.06
C LEU A 171 22.25 8.31 6.80
N TYR A 172 21.86 7.53 7.79
CA TYR A 172 20.64 6.72 7.75
C TYR A 172 19.71 7.21 8.85
N CYS A 173 18.53 7.71 8.47
CA CYS A 173 17.52 8.15 9.42
C CYS A 173 16.15 7.57 9.05
N VAL A 174 15.36 7.25 10.08
CA VAL A 174 13.99 6.78 9.94
C VAL A 174 13.07 7.88 10.43
N VAL A 175 12.25 8.38 9.52
CA VAL A 175 11.33 9.49 9.78
C VAL A 175 9.93 9.16 9.25
N THR A 176 8.94 9.87 9.75
CA THR A 176 7.59 9.76 9.20
C THR A 176 7.49 10.44 7.83
N ARG A 177 6.52 10.03 7.02
CA ARG A 177 6.31 10.61 5.69
C ARG A 177 6.13 12.13 5.70
N LEU A 178 5.56 12.67 6.78
CA LEU A 178 5.36 14.11 6.96
C LEU A 178 6.68 14.87 7.20
N GLU A 179 7.67 14.22 7.79
CA GLU A 179 8.96 14.82 8.12
C GLU A 179 9.97 14.79 6.97
N ILE A 180 9.70 14.04 5.91
CA ILE A 180 10.59 13.97 4.73
C ILE A 180 10.86 15.35 4.15
N GLY A 181 9.84 16.21 4.09
CA GLY A 181 9.97 17.60 3.61
C GLY A 181 10.94 18.43 4.48
N ALA A 182 10.86 18.26 5.79
CA ALA A 182 11.73 18.96 6.72
C ALA A 182 13.18 18.46 6.64
N VAL A 183 13.40 17.15 6.49
CA VAL A 183 14.74 16.57 6.30
C VAL A 183 15.38 17.02 4.98
N LYS A 184 14.58 17.21 3.91
CA LYS A 184 15.09 17.71 2.63
C LYS A 184 15.46 19.21 2.67
N ALA A 185 14.89 19.96 3.61
CA ALA A 185 15.12 21.40 3.76
C ALA A 185 16.27 21.70 4.75
N ALA A 186 16.66 20.72 5.56
CA ALA A 186 17.79 20.80 6.48
C ALA A 186 19.13 20.55 5.77
#